data_cca353fd90d3febbcf3f8154843d8a35
#
_entry.id   cca353fd90d3febbcf3f8154843d8a35
#
_cell.length_a   1.000
_cell.length_b   1.000
_cell.length_c   1.000
_cell.angle_alpha   90.00
_cell.angle_beta   90.00
_cell.angle_gamma   90.00
#
_symmetry.space_group_name_H-M   'P 1'
#
loop_
_entity.id
_entity.type
_entity.pdbx_description
1 polymer ?
#
loop_
_entity_poly.entity_id
_entity_poly.type
_entity_poly.pdbx_seq_one_letter_code
_entity_poly.pdbx_strand_id
1 'polypeptide(L)'
;MFVLNKIIYMFTIGNYNKLKIVKILSFGAYLDGGNGKEILLPTRYVPKNAKVGDEVEVFIYHDNEGRLIATTLHPKAVVGEFAFLRVKSVNTTGAFLDWGLMKDLLVPYKEQKVTMKEGKWYLVYVRLDPVTQRIMASEKIEKFLNNIPPQYKYNQEVDLMVVEDGEIGYKVIVNNLHWGMIYHNQVFQRLERGEHLKGYVKEVRDDDKLDISLAPLGYQKVDGIAKVVLDALQMKGGFLPVHDNSDPDVIYSLFRCSKKAFKQAVGALYKQHLITIEENGIRLTAQS
;
A
#
# COMPACT_ATOMS: atom_id res chain seq x y z
N MET A 1 41.06 -19.83 -3.62
CA MET A 1 39.81 -19.89 -4.40
C MET A 1 38.74 -20.42 -3.45
N PHE A 2 38.11 -19.52 -2.67
CA PHE A 2 37.02 -19.89 -1.76
C PHE A 2 35.72 -19.98 -2.55
N VAL A 3 35.28 -21.21 -2.79
CA VAL A 3 33.93 -21.47 -3.32
C VAL A 3 32.96 -21.18 -2.17
N LEU A 4 32.32 -20.01 -2.17
CA LEU A 4 31.16 -19.75 -1.34
C LEU A 4 30.04 -20.70 -1.76
N ASN A 5 29.86 -21.82 -1.04
CA ASN A 5 28.68 -22.65 -1.14
C ASN A 5 27.46 -21.79 -0.82
N LYS A 6 26.82 -21.28 -1.87
CA LYS A 6 25.53 -20.61 -1.77
C LYS A 6 24.52 -21.69 -1.36
N ILE A 7 24.19 -21.75 -0.06
CA ILE A 7 23.14 -22.65 0.43
C ILE A 7 21.83 -22.19 -0.26
N ILE A 8 21.36 -22.96 -1.22
CA ILE A 8 20.08 -22.72 -1.88
C ILE A 8 19.02 -23.23 -0.90
N TYR A 9 18.40 -22.31 -0.16
CA TYR A 9 17.21 -22.61 0.62
C TYR A 9 16.04 -22.83 -0.32
N MET A 10 15.20 -23.84 -0.04
CA MET A 10 13.92 -24.02 -0.74
C MET A 10 12.85 -23.04 -0.24
N PHE A 11 13.21 -22.10 0.61
CA PHE A 11 12.33 -21.08 1.18
C PHE A 11 13.02 -19.70 1.22
N THR A 12 12.21 -18.65 1.28
CA THR A 12 12.66 -17.25 1.37
C THR A 12 12.33 -16.69 2.75
N ILE A 13 13.36 -16.23 3.49
CA ILE A 13 13.19 -15.55 4.78
C ILE A 13 12.53 -14.20 4.56
N GLY A 14 11.56 -13.86 5.41
CA GLY A 14 10.84 -12.60 5.33
C GLY A 14 9.78 -12.55 4.24
N ASN A 15 9.37 -13.72 3.76
CA ASN A 15 8.34 -13.87 2.74
C ASN A 15 7.43 -15.08 3.02
N TYR A 16 6.32 -15.16 2.27
CA TYR A 16 5.43 -16.32 2.31
C TYR A 16 6.01 -17.49 1.54
N ASN A 17 5.86 -18.68 2.10
CA ASN A 17 6.34 -19.92 1.55
C ASN A 17 5.28 -21.00 1.73
N LYS A 18 5.04 -21.83 0.72
CA LYS A 18 4.22 -23.05 0.83
C LYS A 18 5.15 -24.21 1.17
N LEU A 19 5.02 -24.74 2.38
CA LEU A 19 5.88 -25.81 2.88
C LEU A 19 5.06 -26.98 3.37
N LYS A 20 5.61 -28.20 3.19
CA LYS A 20 4.97 -29.44 3.58
C LYS A 20 5.24 -29.77 5.06
N ILE A 21 4.22 -30.21 5.77
CA ILE A 21 4.38 -30.73 7.14
C ILE A 21 5.03 -32.11 7.08
N VAL A 22 6.19 -32.24 7.74
CA VAL A 22 6.93 -33.53 7.80
C VAL A 22 6.71 -34.28 9.11
N LYS A 23 6.40 -33.57 10.20
CA LYS A 23 6.01 -34.20 11.48
C LYS A 23 5.22 -33.22 12.34
N ILE A 24 4.44 -33.75 13.26
CA ILE A 24 3.66 -32.97 14.25
C ILE A 24 4.04 -33.48 15.65
N LEU A 25 4.40 -32.55 16.54
CA LEU A 25 4.74 -32.79 17.93
C LEU A 25 3.82 -31.95 18.86
N SER A 26 3.88 -32.17 20.16
CA SER A 26 3.04 -31.45 21.13
C SER A 26 3.21 -29.92 21.12
N PHE A 27 4.38 -29.42 20.74
CA PHE A 27 4.70 -28.00 20.71
C PHE A 27 4.65 -27.36 19.31
N GLY A 28 4.34 -28.11 18.25
CA GLY A 28 4.20 -27.58 16.90
C GLY A 28 4.38 -28.60 15.79
N ALA A 29 4.25 -28.14 14.56
CA ALA A 29 4.56 -28.90 13.36
C ALA A 29 5.95 -28.50 12.83
N TYR A 30 6.64 -29.44 12.22
CA TYR A 30 7.88 -29.18 11.47
C TYR A 30 7.58 -29.19 9.99
N LEU A 31 8.07 -28.18 9.30
CA LEU A 31 7.91 -27.96 7.88
C LEU A 31 9.21 -28.30 7.15
N ASP A 32 9.10 -28.85 5.95
CA ASP A 32 10.23 -29.14 5.08
C ASP A 32 10.86 -27.87 4.53
N GLY A 33 12.01 -27.49 5.06
CA GLY A 33 12.81 -26.35 4.58
C GLY A 33 13.78 -26.73 3.45
N GLY A 34 13.75 -27.97 2.98
CA GLY A 34 14.69 -28.51 2.01
C GLY A 34 16.09 -28.84 2.58
N ASN A 35 16.82 -29.70 1.86
CA ASN A 35 18.18 -30.14 2.27
C ASN A 35 18.28 -30.64 3.72
N GLY A 36 17.22 -31.34 4.20
CA GLY A 36 17.16 -31.87 5.56
C GLY A 36 16.93 -30.82 6.65
N LYS A 37 16.66 -29.57 6.30
CA LYS A 37 16.25 -28.53 7.26
C LYS A 37 14.79 -28.65 7.61
N GLU A 38 14.49 -28.63 8.89
CA GLU A 38 13.13 -28.56 9.42
C GLU A 38 12.91 -27.18 10.04
N ILE A 39 11.75 -26.56 9.75
CA ILE A 39 11.36 -25.25 10.28
C ILE A 39 10.17 -25.46 11.21
N LEU A 40 10.28 -25.02 12.46
CA LEU A 40 9.20 -25.12 13.43
C LEU A 40 8.08 -24.14 13.14
N LEU A 41 6.86 -24.65 13.04
CA LEU A 41 5.61 -23.92 13.10
C LEU A 41 4.98 -24.20 14.48
N PRO A 42 5.00 -23.25 15.43
CA PRO A 42 4.46 -23.45 16.78
C PRO A 42 2.98 -23.84 16.77
N THR A 43 2.54 -24.64 17.73
CA THR A 43 1.18 -25.21 17.82
C THR A 43 0.08 -24.17 17.61
N ARG A 44 0.22 -22.97 18.17
CA ARG A 44 -0.75 -21.87 18.03
C ARG A 44 -0.97 -21.38 16.59
N TYR A 45 -0.05 -21.70 15.69
CA TYR A 45 -0.08 -21.30 14.27
C TYR A 45 -0.37 -22.50 13.35
N VAL A 46 -0.43 -23.71 13.87
CA VAL A 46 -0.79 -24.89 13.09
C VAL A 46 -2.28 -24.87 12.78
N PRO A 47 -2.68 -24.96 11.50
CA PRO A 47 -4.10 -25.01 11.13
C PRO A 47 -4.82 -26.15 11.84
N LYS A 48 -6.08 -25.92 12.23
CA LYS A 48 -6.94 -26.97 12.79
C LYS A 48 -7.05 -28.12 11.78
N ASN A 49 -6.86 -29.37 12.26
CA ASN A 49 -6.91 -30.59 11.45
C ASN A 49 -5.76 -30.79 10.45
N ALA A 50 -4.67 -30.01 10.54
CA ALA A 50 -3.47 -30.24 9.73
C ALA A 50 -2.87 -31.63 10.01
N LYS A 51 -2.40 -32.28 8.95
CA LYS A 51 -1.79 -33.63 9.00
C LYS A 51 -0.40 -33.60 8.38
N VAL A 52 0.39 -34.60 8.71
CA VAL A 52 1.68 -34.84 8.02
C VAL A 52 1.37 -35.07 6.55
N GLY A 53 2.10 -34.36 5.71
CA GLY A 53 1.93 -34.36 4.24
C GLY A 53 1.17 -33.16 3.70
N ASP A 54 0.42 -32.41 4.53
CA ASP A 54 -0.28 -31.22 4.09
C ASP A 54 0.71 -30.06 3.79
N GLU A 55 0.37 -29.23 2.81
CA GLU A 55 1.07 -27.97 2.54
C GLU A 55 0.42 -26.82 3.31
N VAL A 56 1.26 -26.00 3.94
CA VAL A 56 0.82 -24.81 4.68
C VAL A 56 1.56 -23.59 4.16
N GLU A 57 0.82 -22.51 3.90
CA GLU A 57 1.40 -21.21 3.60
C GLU A 57 1.81 -20.54 4.91
N VAL A 58 3.10 -20.21 5.01
CA VAL A 58 3.70 -19.64 6.23
C VAL A 58 4.66 -18.53 5.89
N PHE A 59 4.75 -17.56 6.80
CA PHE A 59 5.80 -16.55 6.80
C PHE A 59 6.99 -17.03 7.64
N ILE A 60 8.22 -16.91 7.12
CA ILE A 60 9.43 -17.40 7.78
C ILE A 60 10.26 -16.23 8.28
N TYR A 61 10.64 -16.28 9.54
CA TYR A 61 11.46 -15.26 10.19
C TYR A 61 12.34 -15.88 11.31
N HIS A 62 13.19 -15.04 11.94
CA HIS A 62 13.99 -15.48 13.08
C HIS A 62 13.30 -15.10 14.40
N ASP A 63 13.19 -16.06 15.34
CA ASP A 63 12.73 -15.79 16.69
C ASP A 63 13.76 -14.96 17.51
N ASN A 64 13.48 -14.74 18.80
CA ASN A 64 14.36 -13.94 19.65
C ASN A 64 15.73 -14.62 19.91
N GLU A 65 15.78 -15.94 19.79
CA GLU A 65 17.02 -16.73 19.94
C GLU A 65 17.80 -16.86 18.64
N GLY A 66 17.26 -16.30 17.52
CA GLY A 66 17.88 -16.34 16.21
C GLY A 66 17.63 -17.64 15.42
N ARG A 67 16.69 -18.48 15.86
CA ARG A 67 16.30 -19.70 15.13
C ARG A 67 15.26 -19.36 14.07
N LEU A 68 15.29 -20.04 12.93
CA LEU A 68 14.25 -19.93 11.93
C LEU A 68 12.95 -20.53 12.46
N ILE A 69 11.87 -19.76 12.32
CA ILE A 69 10.53 -20.12 12.78
C ILE A 69 9.51 -19.71 11.74
N ALA A 70 8.43 -20.47 11.64
CA ALA A 70 7.31 -20.21 10.76
C ALA A 70 6.08 -19.68 11.53
N THR A 71 5.25 -18.91 10.86
CA THR A 71 3.96 -18.47 11.38
C THR A 71 2.92 -18.39 10.26
N THR A 72 1.66 -18.62 10.57
CA THR A 72 0.52 -18.36 9.69
C THR A 72 -0.04 -16.95 9.87
N LEU A 73 0.56 -16.13 10.75
CA LEU A 73 0.22 -14.71 10.86
C LEU A 73 0.72 -13.96 9.63
N HIS A 74 -0.02 -12.90 9.29
CA HIS A 74 0.30 -12.02 8.17
C HIS A 74 0.94 -10.73 8.70
N PRO A 75 2.26 -10.51 8.51
CA PRO A 75 2.86 -9.22 8.83
C PRO A 75 2.29 -8.12 7.93
N LYS A 76 2.36 -6.87 8.41
CA LYS A 76 1.89 -5.68 7.67
C LYS A 76 2.74 -5.36 6.44
N ALA A 77 3.92 -5.96 6.32
CA ALA A 77 4.79 -5.90 5.15
C ALA A 77 5.78 -7.07 5.17
N VAL A 78 6.22 -7.50 4.01
CA VAL A 78 7.27 -8.52 3.81
C VAL A 78 8.59 -7.86 3.41
N VAL A 79 9.66 -8.64 3.32
CA VAL A 79 10.95 -8.16 2.83
C VAL A 79 10.81 -7.67 1.38
N GLY A 80 11.26 -6.45 1.11
CA GLY A 80 11.11 -5.79 -0.19
C GLY A 80 9.96 -4.77 -0.24
N GLU A 81 9.20 -4.62 0.83
CA GLU A 81 8.04 -3.71 0.87
C GLU A 81 8.25 -2.54 1.81
N PHE A 82 7.48 -1.50 1.56
CA PHE A 82 7.36 -0.32 2.41
C PHE A 82 6.11 -0.43 3.28
N ALA A 83 6.18 0.10 4.50
CA ALA A 83 5.02 0.18 5.38
C ALA A 83 5.09 1.38 6.32
N PHE A 84 3.93 1.93 6.69
CA PHE A 84 3.79 2.81 7.84
C PHE A 84 3.57 1.96 9.08
N LEU A 85 4.52 2.03 10.01
CA LEU A 85 4.49 1.23 11.22
C LEU A 85 4.66 2.10 12.46
N ARG A 86 3.96 1.71 13.52
CA ARG A 86 4.03 2.39 14.82
C ARG A 86 5.18 1.86 15.65
N VAL A 87 5.96 2.74 16.26
CA VAL A 87 6.99 2.37 17.24
C VAL A 87 6.31 1.91 18.52
N LYS A 88 6.63 0.69 18.94
CA LYS A 88 6.11 0.06 20.16
C LYS A 88 7.04 0.30 21.34
N SER A 89 8.35 0.25 21.10
CA SER A 89 9.37 0.49 22.12
C SER A 89 10.68 0.96 21.51
N VAL A 90 11.53 1.60 22.32
CA VAL A 90 12.88 2.02 21.94
C VAL A 90 13.86 1.56 23.02
N ASN A 91 15.02 1.04 22.61
CA ASN A 91 16.09 0.66 23.53
C ASN A 91 17.48 1.03 22.97
N THR A 92 18.55 0.56 23.56
CA THR A 92 19.95 0.84 23.15
C THR A 92 20.33 0.35 21.75
N THR A 93 19.55 -0.57 21.16
CA THR A 93 19.79 -1.13 19.81
C THR A 93 19.10 -0.32 18.72
N GLY A 94 17.93 0.26 19.04
CA GLY A 94 17.10 0.99 18.08
C GLY A 94 15.63 1.03 18.48
N ALA A 95 14.77 1.29 17.50
CA ALA A 95 13.33 1.28 17.63
C ALA A 95 12.74 -0.07 17.20
N PHE A 96 11.70 -0.51 17.89
CA PHE A 96 10.97 -1.74 17.61
C PHE A 96 9.55 -1.37 17.18
N LEU A 97 9.16 -1.82 16.00
CA LEU A 97 7.91 -1.45 15.34
C LEU A 97 6.92 -2.62 15.38
N ASP A 98 5.66 -2.28 15.61
CA ASP A 98 4.55 -3.22 15.49
C ASP A 98 4.23 -3.49 14.01
N TRP A 99 4.61 -4.65 13.53
CA TRP A 99 4.36 -5.10 12.15
C TRP A 99 3.42 -6.32 12.06
N GLY A 100 2.73 -6.63 13.15
CA GLY A 100 1.70 -7.68 13.19
C GLY A 100 2.19 -9.06 13.63
N LEU A 101 3.47 -9.23 13.91
CA LEU A 101 4.02 -10.47 14.45
C LEU A 101 4.36 -10.38 15.95
N MET A 102 4.57 -11.52 16.59
CA MET A 102 4.94 -11.57 18.01
C MET A 102 6.30 -10.90 18.31
N LYS A 103 7.23 -11.01 17.37
CA LYS A 103 8.51 -10.31 17.44
C LYS A 103 8.42 -9.01 16.70
N ASP A 104 8.66 -7.90 17.40
CA ASP A 104 8.64 -6.58 16.81
C ASP A 104 9.77 -6.40 15.78
N LEU A 105 9.56 -5.55 14.78
CA LEU A 105 10.51 -5.27 13.70
C LEU A 105 11.51 -4.21 14.13
N LEU A 106 12.80 -4.54 14.12
CA LEU A 106 13.88 -3.63 14.53
C LEU A 106 14.21 -2.61 13.42
N VAL A 107 14.32 -1.34 13.81
CA VAL A 107 15.01 -0.27 13.06
C VAL A 107 16.24 0.17 13.85
N PRO A 108 17.44 -0.30 13.51
CA PRO A 108 18.67 0.13 14.18
C PRO A 108 18.87 1.64 14.07
N TYR A 109 19.54 2.27 15.04
CA TYR A 109 19.80 3.72 15.00
C TYR A 109 20.47 4.17 13.70
N LYS A 110 21.40 3.39 13.17
CA LYS A 110 22.06 3.68 11.87
C LYS A 110 21.13 3.71 10.67
N GLU A 111 19.95 3.11 10.79
CA GLU A 111 18.92 3.06 9.74
C GLU A 111 17.78 4.07 9.95
N GLN A 112 17.84 4.88 11.00
CA GLN A 112 16.92 5.98 11.26
C GLN A 112 17.42 7.26 10.61
N LYS A 113 16.52 8.12 10.09
CA LYS A 113 16.81 9.49 9.65
C LYS A 113 16.81 10.45 10.84
N VAL A 114 15.84 10.26 11.71
CA VAL A 114 15.68 10.95 12.98
C VAL A 114 15.46 9.94 14.08
N THR A 115 15.84 10.28 15.32
CA THR A 115 15.60 9.38 16.45
C THR A 115 14.11 9.08 16.59
N MET A 116 13.74 7.84 16.39
CA MET A 116 12.36 7.38 16.48
C MET A 116 11.85 7.43 17.91
N LYS A 117 10.56 7.77 18.09
CA LYS A 117 9.89 7.92 19.38
C LYS A 117 8.74 6.94 19.50
N GLU A 118 8.55 6.37 20.69
CA GLU A 118 7.44 5.48 21.02
C GLU A 118 6.09 6.10 20.69
N GLY A 119 5.17 5.29 20.19
CA GLY A 119 3.83 5.68 19.81
C GLY A 119 3.72 6.43 18.47
N LYS A 120 4.82 6.88 17.87
CA LYS A 120 4.82 7.57 16.58
C LYS A 120 4.89 6.59 15.40
N TRP A 121 4.41 7.03 14.26
CA TRP A 121 4.37 6.27 13.01
C TRP A 121 5.48 6.73 12.06
N TYR A 122 6.16 5.77 11.44
CA TYR A 122 7.24 6.02 10.50
C TYR A 122 7.08 5.15 9.25
N LEU A 123 7.42 5.74 8.10
CA LEU A 123 7.55 4.99 6.85
C LEU A 123 8.91 4.29 6.85
N VAL A 124 8.88 2.98 6.66
CA VAL A 124 10.08 2.15 6.64
C VAL A 124 10.05 1.17 5.48
N TYR A 125 11.22 0.73 5.06
CA TYR A 125 11.44 -0.36 4.11
C TYR A 125 11.89 -1.61 4.87
N VAL A 126 11.21 -2.72 4.65
CA VAL A 126 11.54 -4.01 5.28
C VAL A 126 12.60 -4.73 4.46
N ARG A 127 13.69 -5.15 5.11
CA ARG A 127 14.83 -5.78 4.44
C ARG A 127 15.50 -6.85 5.30
N LEU A 128 16.35 -7.65 4.68
CA LEU A 128 17.30 -8.48 5.42
C LEU A 128 18.57 -7.70 5.75
N ASP A 129 19.07 -7.86 6.95
CA ASP A 129 20.45 -7.47 7.29
C ASP A 129 21.41 -8.33 6.47
N PRO A 130 22.35 -7.74 5.71
CA PRO A 130 23.20 -8.48 4.80
C PRO A 130 24.17 -9.45 5.50
N VAL A 131 24.48 -9.18 6.77
CA VAL A 131 25.42 -9.98 7.56
C VAL A 131 24.70 -11.08 8.33
N THR A 132 23.66 -10.71 9.08
CA THR A 132 22.96 -11.63 9.98
C THR A 132 21.78 -12.35 9.33
N GLN A 133 21.35 -11.92 8.16
CA GLN A 133 20.15 -12.41 7.45
C GLN A 133 18.86 -12.29 8.28
N ARG A 134 18.87 -11.46 9.33
CA ARG A 134 17.69 -11.15 10.13
C ARG A 134 16.87 -10.04 9.45
N ILE A 135 15.56 -10.13 9.60
CA ILE A 135 14.64 -9.10 9.11
C ILE A 135 14.81 -7.86 9.98
N MET A 136 14.99 -6.73 9.32
CA MET A 136 15.07 -5.40 9.91
C MET A 136 14.39 -4.38 8.99
N ALA A 137 14.22 -3.14 9.47
CA ALA A 137 13.70 -2.08 8.62
C ALA A 137 14.64 -0.87 8.60
N SER A 138 14.47 -0.03 7.58
CA SER A 138 15.20 1.22 7.38
C SER A 138 14.22 2.36 7.09
N GLU A 139 14.39 3.50 7.78
CA GLU A 139 13.70 4.75 7.45
C GLU A 139 14.34 5.47 6.25
N LYS A 140 15.56 5.08 5.87
CA LYS A 140 16.32 5.67 4.74
C LYS A 140 15.82 5.11 3.41
N ILE A 141 14.53 5.29 3.17
CA ILE A 141 13.77 4.65 2.07
C ILE A 141 14.25 5.04 0.67
N GLU A 142 14.86 6.22 0.52
CA GLU A 142 15.36 6.71 -0.78
C GLU A 142 16.40 5.77 -1.39
N LYS A 143 17.09 4.99 -0.56
CA LYS A 143 18.09 4.00 -1.02
C LYS A 143 17.47 2.81 -1.75
N PHE A 144 16.15 2.63 -1.62
CA PHE A 144 15.42 1.47 -2.12
C PHE A 144 14.41 1.81 -3.21
N LEU A 145 14.33 3.09 -3.57
CA LEU A 145 13.44 3.59 -4.62
C LEU A 145 14.23 4.13 -5.81
N ASN A 146 13.67 4.04 -6.99
CA ASN A 146 14.25 4.49 -8.26
C ASN A 146 15.65 3.91 -8.55
N ASN A 147 15.93 2.70 -8.07
CA ASN A 147 17.21 2.00 -8.32
C ASN A 147 17.26 1.34 -9.69
N ILE A 148 16.15 1.25 -10.37
CA ILE A 148 16.02 0.76 -11.75
C ILE A 148 15.20 1.79 -12.55
N PRO A 149 15.49 2.00 -13.83
CA PRO A 149 14.66 2.87 -14.67
C PRO A 149 13.22 2.37 -14.74
N PRO A 150 12.21 3.25 -14.67
CA PRO A 150 10.82 2.87 -14.73
C PRO A 150 10.46 2.37 -16.15
N GLN A 151 9.90 1.16 -16.22
CA GLN A 151 9.46 0.54 -17.49
C GLN A 151 7.96 0.29 -17.41
N TYR A 152 7.16 1.36 -17.47
CA TYR A 152 5.71 1.29 -17.40
C TYR A 152 5.09 1.74 -18.71
N LYS A 153 3.99 1.08 -19.08
CA LYS A 153 3.17 1.49 -20.23
C LYS A 153 2.13 2.51 -19.80
N TYR A 154 1.73 3.39 -20.71
CA TYR A 154 0.58 4.26 -20.53
C TYR A 154 -0.65 3.43 -20.12
N ASN A 155 -1.38 3.89 -19.11
CA ASN A 155 -2.57 3.22 -18.56
C ASN A 155 -2.31 1.84 -17.91
N GLN A 156 -1.07 1.50 -17.60
CA GLN A 156 -0.76 0.28 -16.85
C GLN A 156 -1.24 0.40 -15.42
N GLU A 157 -1.99 -0.61 -14.95
CA GLU A 157 -2.38 -0.70 -13.54
C GLU A 157 -1.16 -1.00 -12.65
N VAL A 158 -1.09 -0.33 -11.52
CA VAL A 158 0.01 -0.44 -10.55
C VAL A 158 -0.52 -0.38 -9.12
N ASP A 159 0.24 -0.98 -8.20
CA ASP A 159 0.01 -0.87 -6.77
C ASP A 159 0.63 0.43 -6.24
N LEU A 160 -0.11 1.09 -5.37
CA LEU A 160 0.29 2.37 -4.78
C LEU A 160 0.27 2.30 -3.26
N MET A 161 1.21 3.00 -2.64
CA MET A 161 1.13 3.34 -1.21
C MET A 161 1.26 4.86 -1.06
N VAL A 162 0.30 5.49 -0.40
CA VAL A 162 0.30 6.93 -0.13
C VAL A 162 1.34 7.25 0.94
N VAL A 163 2.25 8.16 0.63
CA VAL A 163 3.34 8.56 1.53
C VAL A 163 3.08 9.87 2.21
N GLU A 164 2.64 10.87 1.46
CA GLU A 164 2.51 12.25 1.93
C GLU A 164 1.46 13.01 1.11
N ASP A 165 0.72 13.89 1.78
CA ASP A 165 -0.15 14.90 1.16
C ASP A 165 0.64 16.19 1.05
N GLY A 166 1.16 16.49 -0.14
CA GLY A 166 1.97 17.68 -0.44
C GLY A 166 1.13 18.81 -1.04
N GLU A 167 1.77 19.93 -1.38
CA GLU A 167 1.08 21.13 -1.89
C GLU A 167 0.33 20.89 -3.22
N ILE A 168 0.88 20.07 -4.12
CA ILE A 168 0.34 19.87 -5.48
C ILE A 168 -0.38 18.53 -5.66
N GLY A 169 -0.22 17.60 -4.71
CA GLY A 169 -0.77 16.25 -4.79
C GLY A 169 -0.17 15.28 -3.80
N TYR A 170 -0.63 14.07 -3.87
CA TYR A 170 -0.17 12.97 -3.04
C TYR A 170 1.09 12.34 -3.61
N LYS A 171 2.16 12.31 -2.81
CA LYS A 171 3.35 11.53 -3.13
C LYS A 171 3.08 10.07 -2.80
N VAL A 172 3.36 9.18 -3.75
CA VAL A 172 3.10 7.74 -3.61
C VAL A 172 4.33 6.91 -3.96
N ILE A 173 4.38 5.70 -3.43
CA ILE A 173 5.30 4.65 -3.87
C ILE A 173 4.52 3.74 -4.82
N VAL A 174 5.11 3.45 -5.99
CA VAL A 174 4.54 2.65 -7.06
C VAL A 174 5.23 1.30 -7.11
N ASN A 175 4.48 0.19 -6.97
CA ASN A 175 4.96 -1.19 -7.03
C ASN A 175 6.18 -1.48 -6.12
N ASN A 176 6.33 -0.77 -4.99
CA ASN A 176 7.51 -0.83 -4.10
C ASN A 176 8.85 -0.52 -4.80
N LEU A 177 8.85 0.19 -5.93
CA LEU A 177 10.03 0.43 -6.75
C LEU A 177 10.28 1.91 -7.06
N HIS A 178 9.25 2.68 -7.35
CA HIS A 178 9.40 4.03 -7.90
C HIS A 178 8.58 5.08 -7.14
N TRP A 179 9.01 6.33 -7.25
CA TRP A 179 8.22 7.47 -6.82
C TRP A 179 7.16 7.84 -7.85
N GLY A 180 5.96 8.16 -7.37
CA GLY A 180 4.86 8.68 -8.18
C GLY A 180 4.18 9.87 -7.52
N MET A 181 3.39 10.57 -8.32
CA MET A 181 2.57 11.72 -7.93
C MET A 181 1.14 11.55 -8.43
N ILE A 182 0.18 11.74 -7.52
CA ILE A 182 -1.24 11.86 -7.86
C ILE A 182 -1.63 13.31 -7.58
N TYR A 183 -1.96 14.08 -8.60
CA TYR A 183 -2.29 15.50 -8.44
C TYR A 183 -3.65 15.69 -7.77
N HIS A 184 -3.80 16.69 -6.90
CA HIS A 184 -5.05 16.98 -6.17
C HIS A 184 -6.25 17.14 -7.10
N ASN A 185 -6.07 17.74 -8.28
CA ASN A 185 -7.14 17.93 -9.26
C ASN A 185 -7.66 16.63 -9.92
N GLN A 186 -7.06 15.48 -9.57
CA GLN A 186 -7.46 14.15 -10.04
C GLN A 186 -7.99 13.27 -8.92
N VAL A 187 -8.04 13.78 -7.69
CA VAL A 187 -8.47 13.05 -6.50
C VAL A 187 -9.76 13.68 -5.97
N PHE A 188 -10.78 12.86 -5.79
CA PHE A 188 -12.10 13.29 -5.35
C PHE A 188 -12.42 12.91 -3.90
N GLN A 189 -11.51 12.15 -3.28
CA GLN A 189 -11.58 11.76 -1.88
C GLN A 189 -10.22 11.99 -1.21
N ARG A 190 -10.23 12.25 0.07
CA ARG A 190 -8.98 12.36 0.84
C ARG A 190 -8.33 10.99 0.92
N LEU A 191 -7.05 10.92 0.56
CA LEU A 191 -6.24 9.73 0.74
C LEU A 191 -5.47 9.83 2.06
N GLU A 192 -5.36 8.70 2.74
CA GLU A 192 -4.66 8.65 4.02
C GLU A 192 -3.22 8.15 3.83
N ARG A 193 -2.34 8.68 4.67
CA ARG A 193 -0.95 8.25 4.71
C ARG A 193 -0.84 6.77 5.07
N GLY A 194 -0.10 5.98 4.29
CA GLY A 194 0.00 4.51 4.42
C GLY A 194 -1.13 3.74 3.75
N GLU A 195 -2.09 4.43 3.12
CA GLU A 195 -3.16 3.79 2.38
C GLU A 195 -2.61 3.07 1.14
N HIS A 196 -3.11 1.84 0.90
CA HIS A 196 -2.79 1.05 -0.28
C HIS A 196 -3.98 1.08 -1.24
N LEU A 197 -3.70 1.36 -2.51
CA LEU A 197 -4.73 1.45 -3.55
C LEU A 197 -4.14 1.08 -4.92
N LYS A 198 -5.02 0.89 -5.90
CA LYS A 198 -4.62 0.74 -7.30
C LYS A 198 -4.61 2.09 -7.99
N GLY A 199 -3.74 2.24 -8.97
CA GLY A 199 -3.69 3.39 -9.86
C GLY A 199 -3.20 3.00 -11.24
N TYR A 200 -3.13 4.00 -12.12
CA TYR A 200 -2.78 3.81 -13.54
C TYR A 200 -1.69 4.80 -13.91
N VAL A 201 -0.65 4.31 -14.57
CA VAL A 201 0.46 5.16 -15.03
C VAL A 201 -0.01 6.06 -16.16
N LYS A 202 0.06 7.37 -15.92
CA LYS A 202 -0.27 8.38 -16.91
C LYS A 202 0.93 8.77 -17.75
N GLU A 203 2.09 8.90 -17.10
CA GLU A 203 3.32 9.33 -17.73
C GLU A 203 4.53 8.89 -16.92
N VAL A 204 5.59 8.51 -17.63
CA VAL A 204 6.93 8.38 -17.05
C VAL A 204 7.67 9.66 -17.40
N ARG A 205 8.05 10.43 -16.37
CA ARG A 205 8.70 11.72 -16.53
C ARG A 205 10.20 11.55 -16.83
N ASP A 206 10.84 12.58 -17.34
CA ASP A 206 12.29 12.59 -17.63
C ASP A 206 13.17 12.41 -16.37
N ASP A 207 12.63 12.70 -15.18
CA ASP A 207 13.28 12.51 -13.88
C ASP A 207 12.99 11.15 -13.24
N ASP A 208 12.56 10.17 -14.04
CA ASP A 208 12.19 8.79 -13.60
C ASP A 208 11.07 8.73 -12.55
N LYS A 209 10.30 9.81 -12.37
CA LYS A 209 9.09 9.81 -11.55
C LYS A 209 7.87 9.51 -12.40
N LEU A 210 6.81 9.05 -11.75
CA LEU A 210 5.60 8.64 -12.40
C LEU A 210 4.44 9.59 -12.08
N ASP A 211 3.75 10.07 -13.11
CA ASP A 211 2.45 10.70 -12.95
C ASP A 211 1.38 9.61 -12.95
N ILE A 212 0.57 9.58 -11.91
CA ILE A 212 -0.40 8.51 -11.64
C ILE A 212 -1.83 9.07 -11.66
N SER A 213 -2.76 8.28 -12.18
CA SER A 213 -4.21 8.50 -12.10
C SER A 213 -4.85 7.42 -11.23
N LEU A 214 -5.90 7.76 -10.46
CA LEU A 214 -6.69 6.79 -9.70
C LEU A 214 -7.76 6.07 -10.55
N ALA A 215 -8.03 6.58 -11.77
CA ALA A 215 -8.95 5.95 -12.69
C ALA A 215 -8.23 5.58 -13.99
N PRO A 216 -8.68 4.50 -14.68
CA PRO A 216 -8.15 4.14 -15.99
C PRO A 216 -8.20 5.32 -16.94
N LEU A 217 -7.10 5.53 -17.67
CA LEU A 217 -6.99 6.61 -18.63
C LEU A 217 -7.78 6.22 -19.91
N GLY A 218 -8.78 7.02 -20.27
CA GLY A 218 -9.70 6.70 -21.38
C GLY A 218 -11.11 6.31 -20.92
N TYR A 219 -11.28 5.86 -19.66
CA TYR A 219 -12.58 5.89 -19.00
C TYR A 219 -12.85 7.33 -18.60
N GLN A 220 -13.98 7.88 -19.07
CA GLN A 220 -14.23 9.31 -19.03
C GLN A 220 -14.08 9.86 -17.60
N LYS A 221 -13.23 10.87 -17.41
CA LYS A 221 -13.19 11.73 -16.21
C LYS A 221 -14.58 12.20 -15.74
N VAL A 222 -15.54 12.09 -16.64
CA VAL A 222 -16.93 12.46 -16.47
C VAL A 222 -17.66 11.56 -15.48
N ASP A 223 -17.41 10.22 -15.51
CA ASP A 223 -18.19 9.29 -14.67
C ASP A 223 -17.84 9.39 -13.19
N GLY A 224 -16.57 9.60 -12.86
CA GLY A 224 -16.13 9.77 -11.46
C GLY A 224 -16.69 11.05 -10.84
N ILE A 225 -16.59 12.19 -11.53
CA ILE A 225 -17.13 13.47 -11.06
C ILE A 225 -18.64 13.44 -11.08
N ALA A 226 -19.26 12.85 -12.09
CA ALA A 226 -20.70 12.68 -12.17
C ALA A 226 -21.26 11.93 -10.97
N LYS A 227 -20.60 10.85 -10.56
CA LYS A 227 -20.96 10.10 -9.35
C LYS A 227 -20.84 10.96 -8.09
N VAL A 228 -19.73 11.69 -7.90
CA VAL A 228 -19.55 12.60 -6.76
C VAL A 228 -20.64 13.68 -6.72
N VAL A 229 -21.02 14.23 -7.87
CA VAL A 229 -22.10 15.21 -7.97
C VAL A 229 -23.44 14.59 -7.60
N LEU A 230 -23.74 13.37 -8.07
CA LEU A 230 -24.97 12.64 -7.70
C LEU A 230 -25.04 12.32 -6.22
N ASP A 231 -23.93 11.81 -5.63
CA ASP A 231 -23.86 11.50 -4.22
C ASP A 231 -24.08 12.78 -3.37
N ALA A 232 -23.45 13.89 -3.76
CA ALA A 232 -23.64 15.18 -3.10
C ALA A 232 -25.10 15.69 -3.21
N LEU A 233 -25.73 15.53 -4.37
CA LEU A 233 -27.14 15.85 -4.55
C LEU A 233 -28.04 15.02 -3.64
N GLN A 234 -27.81 13.72 -3.54
CA GLN A 234 -28.57 12.82 -2.66
C GLN A 234 -28.39 13.23 -1.18
N MET A 235 -27.16 13.51 -0.75
CA MET A 235 -26.86 13.94 0.63
C MET A 235 -27.49 15.29 0.99
N LYS A 236 -27.68 16.17 0.02
CA LYS A 236 -28.23 17.52 0.19
C LYS A 236 -29.73 17.62 -0.14
N GLY A 237 -30.45 16.51 -0.13
CA GLY A 237 -31.89 16.49 -0.36
C GLY A 237 -32.30 16.78 -1.83
N GLY A 238 -31.43 16.46 -2.76
CA GLY A 238 -31.71 16.52 -4.21
C GLY A 238 -31.42 17.86 -4.87
N PHE A 239 -30.86 18.84 -4.17
CA PHE A 239 -30.52 20.15 -4.75
C PHE A 239 -29.15 20.63 -4.29
N LEU A 240 -28.38 21.18 -5.25
CA LEU A 240 -27.11 21.84 -4.99
C LEU A 240 -27.11 23.24 -5.61
N PRO A 241 -26.78 24.30 -4.84
CA PRO A 241 -26.77 25.69 -5.34
C PRO A 241 -25.50 25.98 -6.15
N VAL A 242 -25.15 25.09 -7.09
CA VAL A 242 -24.02 25.20 -8.02
C VAL A 242 -24.44 24.72 -9.40
N HIS A 243 -23.94 25.39 -10.41
CA HIS A 243 -24.19 25.07 -11.81
C HIS A 243 -22.94 25.36 -12.67
N ASP A 244 -22.99 25.16 -13.97
CA ASP A 244 -21.85 25.25 -14.88
C ASP A 244 -21.24 26.67 -14.98
N ASN A 245 -21.95 27.72 -14.54
CA ASN A 245 -21.45 29.09 -14.46
C ASN A 245 -20.96 29.52 -13.08
N SER A 246 -21.11 28.68 -12.04
CA SER A 246 -20.64 28.96 -10.69
C SER A 246 -19.13 29.24 -10.65
N ASP A 247 -18.70 29.94 -9.60
CA ASP A 247 -17.32 30.31 -9.39
C ASP A 247 -16.42 29.06 -9.31
N PRO A 248 -15.26 29.06 -9.98
CA PRO A 248 -14.31 27.95 -9.94
C PRO A 248 -13.88 27.54 -8.54
N ASP A 249 -13.73 28.49 -7.62
CA ASP A 249 -13.28 28.23 -6.23
C ASP A 249 -14.38 27.53 -5.42
N VAL A 250 -15.65 27.89 -5.66
CA VAL A 250 -16.81 27.18 -5.08
C VAL A 250 -16.90 25.76 -5.59
N ILE A 251 -16.75 25.55 -6.91
CA ILE A 251 -16.74 24.21 -7.50
C ILE A 251 -15.59 23.38 -6.95
N TYR A 252 -14.41 23.96 -6.87
CA TYR A 252 -13.23 23.27 -6.35
C TYR A 252 -13.38 22.90 -4.86
N SER A 253 -13.94 23.79 -4.05
CA SER A 253 -14.16 23.52 -2.62
C SER A 253 -15.13 22.38 -2.37
N LEU A 254 -16.17 22.24 -3.22
CA LEU A 254 -17.22 21.22 -3.09
C LEU A 254 -16.81 19.87 -3.70
N PHE A 255 -16.17 19.90 -4.87
CA PHE A 255 -15.96 18.70 -5.69
C PHE A 255 -14.48 18.40 -5.97
N ARG A 256 -13.55 19.24 -5.51
CA ARG A 256 -12.11 19.10 -5.75
C ARG A 256 -11.73 18.89 -7.23
N CYS A 257 -12.51 19.47 -8.14
CA CYS A 257 -12.31 19.36 -9.59
C CYS A 257 -12.29 20.74 -10.25
N SER A 258 -11.75 20.82 -11.49
CA SER A 258 -11.78 22.05 -12.27
C SER A 258 -13.20 22.34 -12.77
N LYS A 259 -13.53 23.62 -12.97
CA LYS A 259 -14.82 24.06 -13.58
C LYS A 259 -15.11 23.35 -14.91
N LYS A 260 -14.08 23.13 -15.75
CA LYS A 260 -14.23 22.40 -17.02
C LYS A 260 -14.68 20.94 -16.80
N ALA A 261 -14.09 20.26 -15.81
CA ALA A 261 -14.42 18.88 -15.49
C ALA A 261 -15.81 18.77 -14.85
N PHE A 262 -16.18 19.70 -13.95
CA PHE A 262 -17.51 19.80 -13.38
C PHE A 262 -18.58 20.03 -14.47
N LYS A 263 -18.36 20.99 -15.40
CA LYS A 263 -19.25 21.27 -16.51
C LYS A 263 -19.48 20.04 -17.40
N GLN A 264 -18.43 19.26 -17.68
CA GLN A 264 -18.55 18.01 -18.43
C GLN A 264 -19.39 16.96 -17.69
N ALA A 265 -19.20 16.83 -16.38
CA ALA A 265 -19.95 15.88 -15.53
C ALA A 265 -21.44 16.27 -15.47
N VAL A 266 -21.74 17.53 -15.19
CA VAL A 266 -23.12 18.06 -15.17
C VAL A 266 -23.79 17.85 -16.52
N GLY A 267 -23.10 18.14 -17.66
CA GLY A 267 -23.61 17.90 -19.00
C GLY A 267 -23.89 16.43 -19.28
N ALA A 268 -23.07 15.50 -18.78
CA ALA A 268 -23.30 14.06 -18.91
C ALA A 268 -24.51 13.58 -18.10
N LEU A 269 -24.66 14.04 -16.85
CA LEU A 269 -25.79 13.72 -15.98
C LEU A 269 -27.09 14.28 -16.54
N TYR A 270 -27.07 15.48 -17.10
CA TYR A 270 -28.21 16.10 -17.75
C TYR A 270 -28.68 15.31 -19.01
N LYS A 271 -27.71 14.87 -19.85
CA LYS A 271 -27.99 14.02 -21.02
C LYS A 271 -28.58 12.65 -20.63
N GLN A 272 -28.24 12.15 -19.47
CA GLN A 272 -28.78 10.90 -18.92
C GLN A 272 -30.12 11.09 -18.19
N HIS A 273 -30.67 12.31 -18.17
CA HIS A 273 -31.92 12.70 -17.48
C HIS A 273 -31.87 12.42 -15.96
N LEU A 274 -30.69 12.37 -15.36
CA LEU A 274 -30.49 12.15 -13.91
C LEU A 274 -30.62 13.44 -13.11
N ILE A 275 -30.36 14.59 -13.75
CA ILE A 275 -30.49 15.93 -13.16
C ILE A 275 -31.16 16.90 -14.09
N THR A 276 -31.73 17.99 -13.52
CA THR A 276 -32.11 19.23 -14.21
C THR A 276 -31.14 20.34 -13.85
N ILE A 277 -30.87 21.24 -14.77
CA ILE A 277 -30.07 22.45 -14.53
C ILE A 277 -31.06 23.59 -14.37
N GLU A 278 -31.04 24.24 -13.21
CA GLU A 278 -31.89 25.39 -12.85
C GLU A 278 -31.02 26.65 -12.82
N GLU A 279 -31.65 27.81 -12.80
CA GLU A 279 -31.00 29.11 -12.79
C GLU A 279 -30.07 29.25 -11.57
N ASN A 280 -30.44 28.64 -10.41
CA ASN A 280 -29.74 28.76 -9.13
C ASN A 280 -28.97 27.49 -8.74
N GLY A 281 -28.90 26.47 -9.60
CA GLY A 281 -28.21 25.23 -9.25
C GLY A 281 -28.60 24.04 -10.11
N ILE A 282 -28.29 22.86 -9.57
CA ILE A 282 -28.64 21.57 -10.19
C ILE A 282 -29.54 20.78 -9.25
N ARG A 283 -30.48 20.02 -9.79
CA ARG A 283 -31.46 19.21 -9.03
C ARG A 283 -31.55 17.79 -9.57
N LEU A 284 -31.72 16.81 -8.68
CA LEU A 284 -32.04 15.43 -9.06
C LEU A 284 -33.41 15.40 -9.75
N THR A 285 -33.50 14.70 -10.88
CA THR A 285 -34.77 14.39 -11.50
C THR A 285 -35.53 13.41 -10.63
N ALA A 286 -36.78 13.68 -10.27
CA ALA A 286 -37.63 12.74 -9.57
C ALA A 286 -37.77 11.47 -10.43
N GLN A 287 -37.36 10.32 -9.90
CA GLN A 287 -37.69 9.05 -10.54
C GLN A 287 -39.19 8.85 -10.36
N SER A 288 -39.92 8.88 -11.49
CA SER A 288 -41.32 8.51 -11.56
C SER A 288 -41.49 6.99 -11.45
#